data_9995dacdd8935c178b7a53f03044a402
#
_entry.id   9995dacdd8935c178b7a53f03044a402
#
_cell.length_a   1.000
_cell.length_b   1.000
_cell.length_c   1.000
_cell.angle_alpha   90.00
_cell.angle_beta   90.00
_cell.angle_gamma   90.00
#
_symmetry.space_group_name_H-M   'P 1'
#
loop_
_entity.id
_entity.type
_entity.pdbx_description
1 polymer ?
#
loop_
_entity_poly.entity_id
_entity_poly.type
_entity_poly.pdbx_seq_one_letter_code
_entity_poly.pdbx_strand_id
1 'polypeptide(L)'
;YEFPIENPPYGLYVAGIDPYRQGKSAYSTSLGSIYIYKRMHAIAGEKYQDMFVASYCARPEKKETWDEQARLLIKYFNARALCENDEISFIDYMISKGDAHYLERQPEWLKEIVPNTTVRRDYGIHRSSEKVRDFLHGCLKKYTEDVIHTELDDEGEVISSVKGMSKILDPVLLEEMIQYNETGNFDRIIAAELAIGLAMK
;
A
#
# COMPACT_ATOMS: atom_id res chain seq x y z
N TYR A 1 -6.02 -12.61 2.64
CA TYR A 1 -7.16 -12.91 1.79
C TYR A 1 -6.79 -13.90 0.67
N GLU A 2 -5.57 -13.85 0.15
CA GLU A 2 -5.03 -14.75 -0.85
C GLU A 2 -3.57 -15.11 -0.49
N PHE A 3 -3.16 -16.36 -0.75
CA PHE A 3 -1.76 -16.74 -0.72
C PHE A 3 -1.04 -16.26 -1.99
N PRO A 4 0.27 -15.97 -1.96
CA PRO A 4 0.99 -15.64 -3.17
C PRO A 4 0.98 -16.82 -4.14
N ILE A 5 1.00 -16.52 -5.44
CA ILE A 5 1.23 -17.54 -6.46
C ILE A 5 2.63 -18.12 -6.29
N GLU A 6 2.82 -19.34 -6.77
CA GLU A 6 4.14 -19.97 -6.75
C GLU A 6 5.13 -19.17 -7.61
N ASN A 7 6.30 -18.83 -7.04
CA ASN A 7 7.33 -18.03 -7.70
C ASN A 7 6.80 -16.71 -8.32
N PRO A 8 6.21 -15.82 -7.52
CA PRO A 8 5.60 -14.61 -8.05
C PRO A 8 6.66 -13.74 -8.75
N PRO A 9 6.38 -13.26 -9.99
CA PRO A 9 7.28 -12.34 -10.66
C PRO A 9 7.40 -11.04 -9.86
N TYR A 10 8.61 -10.49 -9.82
CA TYR A 10 8.86 -9.22 -9.14
C TYR A 10 7.98 -8.11 -9.70
N GLY A 11 7.30 -7.39 -8.83
CA GLY A 11 6.38 -6.31 -9.19
C GLY A 11 4.94 -6.74 -9.48
N LEU A 12 4.61 -8.05 -9.43
CA LEU A 12 3.22 -8.51 -9.41
C LEU A 12 2.51 -8.02 -8.15
N TYR A 13 3.17 -8.18 -7.01
CA TYR A 13 2.69 -7.65 -5.74
C TYR A 13 3.43 -6.35 -5.41
N VAL A 14 2.68 -5.38 -4.92
CA VAL A 14 3.22 -4.14 -4.37
C VAL A 14 2.72 -3.94 -2.95
N ALA A 15 3.54 -3.35 -2.11
CA ALA A 15 3.22 -3.06 -0.72
C ALA A 15 3.25 -1.57 -0.46
N GLY A 16 2.26 -1.06 0.25
CA GLY A 16 2.30 0.26 0.87
C GLY A 16 2.48 0.12 2.37
N ILE A 17 3.34 0.93 2.96
CA ILE A 17 3.78 0.78 4.34
C ILE A 17 3.76 2.12 5.04
N ASP A 18 3.02 2.17 6.14
CA ASP A 18 2.99 3.26 7.11
C ASP A 18 3.49 2.75 8.46
N PRO A 19 4.78 2.92 8.79
CA PRO A 19 5.34 2.43 10.04
C PRO A 19 5.03 3.38 11.19
N TYR A 20 4.60 2.84 12.36
CA TYR A 20 4.39 3.66 13.54
C TYR A 20 5.70 4.03 14.23
N ARG A 21 5.68 5.17 14.96
CA ARG A 21 6.81 5.61 15.80
C ARG A 21 6.75 4.97 17.19
N GLN A 22 7.85 4.37 17.63
CA GLN A 22 8.04 3.95 19.00
C GLN A 22 8.33 5.18 19.88
N GLY A 23 7.75 5.25 21.08
CA GLY A 23 8.08 6.30 22.06
C GLY A 23 7.15 7.52 22.08
N LYS A 24 6.15 7.62 21.25
CA LYS A 24 5.03 8.54 21.49
C LYS A 24 4.10 7.91 22.51
N SER A 25 3.67 8.69 23.48
CA SER A 25 2.90 8.40 24.69
C SER A 25 2.21 7.01 24.75
N ALA A 26 2.07 6.42 25.96
CA ALA A 26 1.32 5.19 26.20
C ALA A 26 -0.15 5.22 25.67
N TYR A 27 -0.61 6.37 25.23
CA TYR A 27 -1.96 6.63 24.70
C TYR A 27 -2.00 6.83 23.17
N SER A 28 -0.88 6.62 22.43
CA SER A 28 -0.89 6.73 20.97
C SER A 28 -1.69 5.57 20.37
N THR A 29 -2.71 5.89 19.59
CA THR A 29 -3.54 4.92 18.84
C THR A 29 -2.96 4.59 17.46
N SER A 30 -1.84 5.21 17.05
CA SER A 30 -1.21 4.96 15.76
C SER A 30 -0.73 3.52 15.65
N LEU A 31 -1.08 2.86 14.56
CA LEU A 31 -0.69 1.49 14.22
C LEU A 31 0.45 1.53 13.18
N GLY A 32 1.24 0.48 13.12
CA GLY A 32 1.97 0.19 11.90
C GLY A 32 1.05 -0.53 10.94
N SER A 33 1.01 -0.10 9.71
CA SER A 33 0.12 -0.66 8.68
C SER A 33 0.89 -1.01 7.42
N ILE A 34 0.61 -2.20 6.88
CA ILE A 34 1.09 -2.66 5.57
C ILE A 34 -0.06 -3.30 4.82
N TYR A 35 -0.21 -2.94 3.57
CA TYR A 35 -1.15 -3.53 2.62
C TYR A 35 -0.40 -4.07 1.41
N ILE A 36 -0.70 -5.32 1.03
CA ILE A 36 -0.21 -5.94 -0.19
C ILE A 36 -1.30 -5.90 -1.24
N TYR A 37 -0.99 -5.30 -2.38
CA TYR A 37 -1.86 -5.21 -3.53
C TYR A 37 -1.34 -6.08 -4.67
N LYS A 38 -2.21 -6.89 -5.28
CA LYS A 38 -1.90 -7.69 -6.46
C LYS A 38 -2.33 -6.93 -7.71
N ARG A 39 -1.37 -6.64 -8.57
CA ARG A 39 -1.61 -5.97 -9.86
C ARG A 39 -2.23 -6.93 -10.86
N MET A 40 -2.87 -6.37 -11.89
CA MET A 40 -3.28 -7.16 -13.05
C MET A 40 -2.07 -7.80 -13.71
N HIS A 41 -2.17 -9.08 -14.00
CA HIS A 41 -1.13 -9.83 -14.69
C HIS A 41 -1.73 -10.95 -15.55
N ALA A 42 -1.41 -10.97 -16.84
CA ALA A 42 -2.01 -11.90 -17.82
C ALA A 42 -1.87 -13.39 -17.47
N ILE A 43 -0.86 -13.75 -16.67
CA ILE A 43 -0.56 -15.16 -16.31
C ILE A 43 -1.13 -15.55 -14.94
N ALA A 44 -1.46 -14.60 -14.08
CA ALA A 44 -1.77 -14.87 -12.67
C ALA A 44 -3.20 -15.33 -12.39
N GLY A 45 -4.03 -15.57 -13.42
CA GLY A 45 -5.44 -15.92 -13.28
C GLY A 45 -6.33 -14.71 -12.90
N GLU A 46 -7.59 -14.73 -13.33
CA GLU A 46 -8.44 -13.54 -13.30
C GLU A 46 -9.07 -13.23 -11.92
N LYS A 47 -9.22 -14.24 -11.06
CA LYS A 47 -10.10 -14.14 -9.90
C LYS A 47 -9.66 -13.15 -8.82
N TYR A 48 -8.35 -12.97 -8.63
CA TYR A 48 -7.77 -12.13 -7.56
C TYR A 48 -6.74 -11.16 -8.14
N GLN A 49 -7.19 -10.30 -9.03
CA GLN A 49 -6.37 -9.24 -9.63
C GLN A 49 -6.94 -7.88 -9.27
N ASP A 50 -6.10 -6.86 -9.29
CA ASP A 50 -6.45 -5.48 -8.94
C ASP A 50 -7.15 -5.40 -7.57
N MET A 51 -6.55 -6.02 -6.56
CA MET A 51 -7.10 -6.03 -5.21
C MET A 51 -6.04 -6.15 -4.12
N PHE A 52 -6.42 -5.72 -2.92
CA PHE A 52 -5.62 -6.00 -1.72
C PHE A 52 -5.76 -7.47 -1.32
N VAL A 53 -4.65 -8.18 -1.27
CA VAL A 53 -4.61 -9.62 -0.99
C VAL A 53 -4.16 -9.96 0.42
N ALA A 54 -3.44 -9.05 1.08
CA ALA A 54 -3.01 -9.22 2.46
C ALA A 54 -2.83 -7.86 3.15
N SER A 55 -2.98 -7.85 4.46
CA SER A 55 -2.67 -6.70 5.32
C SER A 55 -2.15 -7.16 6.68
N TYR A 56 -1.34 -6.31 7.31
CA TYR A 56 -0.95 -6.45 8.70
C TYR A 56 -0.94 -5.08 9.36
N CYS A 57 -1.90 -4.84 10.24
CA CYS A 57 -2.09 -3.57 10.95
C CYS A 57 -2.09 -3.84 12.44
N ALA A 58 -1.02 -3.43 13.12
CA ALA A 58 -0.84 -3.73 14.54
C ALA A 58 0.10 -2.73 15.22
N ARG A 59 0.04 -2.71 16.55
CA ARG A 59 0.99 -2.02 17.41
C ARG A 59 1.46 -2.96 18.52
N PRO A 60 2.36 -3.90 18.23
CA PRO A 60 2.94 -4.74 19.26
C PRO A 60 3.78 -3.93 20.24
N GLU A 61 3.98 -4.47 21.45
CA GLU A 61 4.78 -3.83 22.48
C GLU A 61 6.21 -3.49 22.03
N LYS A 62 6.82 -4.40 21.25
CA LYS A 62 8.13 -4.19 20.65
C LYS A 62 8.00 -3.87 19.16
N LYS A 63 8.52 -2.72 18.76
CA LYS A 63 8.48 -2.30 17.35
C LYS A 63 9.15 -3.30 16.42
N GLU A 64 10.29 -3.89 16.83
CA GLU A 64 10.99 -4.90 16.03
C GLU A 64 10.10 -6.10 15.69
N THR A 65 9.10 -6.42 16.52
CA THR A 65 8.13 -7.48 16.21
C THR A 65 7.28 -7.09 15.01
N TRP A 66 6.82 -5.85 14.94
CA TRP A 66 6.08 -5.35 13.78
C TRP A 66 6.97 -5.29 12.55
N ASP A 67 8.18 -4.74 12.70
CA ASP A 67 9.15 -4.60 11.60
C ASP A 67 9.46 -5.97 10.98
N GLU A 68 9.65 -7.00 11.81
CA GLU A 68 9.92 -8.36 11.32
C GLU A 68 8.69 -8.98 10.63
N GLN A 69 7.48 -8.81 11.16
CA GLN A 69 6.27 -9.33 10.51
C GLN A 69 6.01 -8.65 9.17
N ALA A 70 6.17 -7.31 9.10
CA ALA A 70 6.05 -6.56 7.85
C ALA A 70 7.11 -7.01 6.81
N ARG A 71 8.38 -7.19 7.24
CA ARG A 71 9.47 -7.70 6.40
C ARG A 71 9.15 -9.08 5.84
N LEU A 72 8.70 -10.01 6.70
CA LEU A 72 8.34 -11.37 6.29
C LEU A 72 7.17 -11.38 5.31
N LEU A 73 6.19 -10.51 5.51
CA LEU A 73 5.05 -10.38 4.59
C LEU A 73 5.50 -9.90 3.21
N ILE A 74 6.37 -8.89 3.14
CA ILE A 74 6.96 -8.41 1.89
C ILE A 74 7.68 -9.54 1.15
N LYS A 75 8.52 -10.28 1.87
CA LYS A 75 9.29 -11.41 1.29
C LYS A 75 8.37 -12.54 0.82
N TYR A 76 7.35 -12.86 1.61
CA TYR A 76 6.40 -13.92 1.28
C TYR A 76 5.68 -13.67 -0.04
N PHE A 77 5.32 -12.42 -0.31
CA PHE A 77 4.69 -12.02 -1.57
C PHE A 77 5.70 -11.62 -2.66
N ASN A 78 7.01 -11.58 -2.39
CA ASN A 78 8.01 -10.99 -3.28
C ASN A 78 7.59 -9.58 -3.76
N ALA A 79 7.07 -8.78 -2.84
CA ALA A 79 6.43 -7.50 -3.14
C ALA A 79 7.46 -6.36 -3.23
N ARG A 80 7.26 -5.43 -4.18
CA ARG A 80 7.91 -4.12 -4.16
C ARG A 80 7.20 -3.25 -3.12
N ALA A 81 7.96 -2.56 -2.27
CA ALA A 81 7.40 -1.89 -1.11
C ALA A 81 7.70 -0.38 -1.10
N LEU A 82 6.64 0.44 -1.14
CA LEU A 82 6.74 1.89 -0.95
C LEU A 82 6.40 2.22 0.51
N CYS A 83 7.39 2.77 1.22
CA CYS A 83 7.28 3.11 2.62
C CYS A 83 7.14 4.62 2.82
N GLU A 84 6.27 5.05 3.75
CA GLU A 84 6.35 6.40 4.28
C GLU A 84 7.68 6.55 5.05
N ASN A 85 8.47 7.56 4.71
CA ASN A 85 9.82 7.71 5.26
C ASN A 85 9.96 8.84 6.30
N ASP A 86 8.87 9.30 6.87
CA ASP A 86 8.88 10.20 8.03
C ASP A 86 9.42 9.48 9.26
N GLU A 87 9.19 8.17 9.34
CA GLU A 87 9.76 7.23 10.30
C GLU A 87 10.69 6.24 9.58
N ILE A 88 12.01 6.39 9.80
CA ILE A 88 13.04 5.62 9.07
C ILE A 88 13.37 4.27 9.68
N SER A 89 12.94 4.01 10.91
CA SER A 89 13.39 2.81 11.64
C SER A 89 13.07 1.50 10.91
N PHE A 90 11.93 1.44 10.20
CA PHE A 90 11.61 0.27 9.37
C PHE A 90 12.53 0.15 8.15
N ILE A 91 12.87 1.26 7.49
CA ILE A 91 13.81 1.27 6.36
C ILE A 91 15.18 0.81 6.81
N ASP A 92 15.69 1.36 7.95
CA ASP A 92 16.97 0.95 8.54
C ASP A 92 16.96 -0.52 8.95
N TYR A 93 15.81 -1.02 9.45
CA TYR A 93 15.64 -2.45 9.75
C TYR A 93 15.79 -3.32 8.50
N MET A 94 15.09 -2.98 7.40
CA MET A 94 15.20 -3.69 6.12
C MET A 94 16.63 -3.69 5.58
N ILE A 95 17.33 -2.55 5.67
CA ILE A 95 18.74 -2.43 5.26
C ILE A 95 19.63 -3.33 6.12
N SER A 96 19.44 -3.33 7.44
CA SER A 96 20.21 -4.14 8.38
C SER A 96 20.06 -5.65 8.16
N LYS A 97 18.90 -6.06 7.60
CA LYS A 97 18.60 -7.46 7.26
C LYS A 97 19.04 -7.85 5.84
N GLY A 98 19.59 -6.91 5.06
CA GLY A 98 20.00 -7.14 3.66
C GLY A 98 18.83 -7.19 2.68
N ASP A 99 17.63 -6.80 3.09
CA ASP A 99 16.39 -6.87 2.32
C ASP A 99 15.99 -5.52 1.69
N ALA A 100 16.91 -4.54 1.63
CA ALA A 100 16.67 -3.22 1.04
C ALA A 100 16.21 -3.27 -0.44
N HIS A 101 16.52 -4.34 -1.16
CA HIS A 101 16.14 -4.52 -2.56
C HIS A 101 14.63 -4.65 -2.79
N TYR A 102 13.85 -4.94 -1.73
CA TYR A 102 12.39 -4.90 -1.78
C TYR A 102 11.84 -3.48 -1.67
N LEU A 103 12.62 -2.55 -1.09
CA LEU A 103 12.16 -1.18 -0.91
C LEU A 103 12.24 -0.38 -2.20
N GLU A 104 11.18 0.33 -2.49
CA GLU A 104 11.14 1.26 -3.61
C GLU A 104 11.85 2.56 -3.26
N ARG A 105 12.63 3.08 -4.21
CA ARG A 105 13.17 4.43 -4.12
C ARG A 105 12.07 5.45 -4.37
N GLN A 106 12.41 6.73 -4.31
CA GLN A 106 11.44 7.77 -4.65
C GLN A 106 10.90 7.55 -6.06
N PRO A 107 9.56 7.37 -6.22
CA PRO A 107 8.97 7.21 -7.54
C PRO A 107 9.19 8.44 -8.43
N GLU A 108 9.32 8.24 -9.74
CA GLU A 108 9.54 9.35 -10.68
C GLU A 108 8.38 10.36 -10.69
N TRP A 109 7.13 9.89 -10.53
CA TRP A 109 5.97 10.76 -10.43
C TRP A 109 6.05 11.77 -9.28
N LEU A 110 6.81 11.50 -8.24
CA LEU A 110 7.01 12.46 -7.15
C LEU A 110 7.68 13.75 -7.63
N LYS A 111 8.62 13.65 -8.57
CA LYS A 111 9.28 14.81 -9.19
C LYS A 111 8.33 15.65 -10.05
N GLU A 112 7.34 15.01 -10.66
CA GLU A 112 6.30 15.69 -11.44
C GLU A 112 5.38 16.52 -10.54
N ILE A 113 5.04 15.98 -9.35
CA ILE A 113 4.14 16.62 -8.39
C ILE A 113 4.87 17.70 -7.57
N VAL A 114 6.11 17.41 -7.17
CA VAL A 114 6.94 18.29 -6.37
C VAL A 114 8.34 18.42 -7.00
N PRO A 115 8.49 19.23 -8.07
CA PRO A 115 9.73 19.31 -8.86
C PRO A 115 10.99 19.69 -8.06
N ASN A 116 10.83 20.44 -6.97
CA ASN A 116 11.93 20.91 -6.13
C ASN A 116 12.17 20.05 -4.89
N THR A 117 11.65 18.83 -4.87
CA THR A 117 11.86 17.92 -3.74
C THR A 117 13.33 17.51 -3.67
N THR A 118 13.99 17.91 -2.59
CA THR A 118 15.33 17.39 -2.28
C THR A 118 15.18 15.94 -1.84
N VAL A 119 15.86 15.02 -2.54
CA VAL A 119 15.95 13.63 -2.12
C VAL A 119 16.69 13.58 -0.78
N ARG A 120 15.96 13.45 0.31
CA ARG A 120 16.54 13.38 1.66
C ARG A 120 16.96 11.98 2.04
N ARG A 121 16.36 10.96 1.42
CA ARG A 121 16.54 9.53 1.73
C ARG A 121 16.43 8.70 0.46
N ASP A 122 17.18 7.60 0.41
CA ASP A 122 17.23 6.74 -0.78
C ASP A 122 15.91 6.00 -1.03
N TYR A 123 15.19 5.65 0.03
CA TYR A 123 13.97 4.82 -0.04
C TYR A 123 12.75 5.54 0.50
N GLY A 124 11.59 5.17 -0.04
CA GLY A 124 10.30 5.64 0.40
C GLY A 124 9.97 7.07 0.00
N ILE A 125 8.86 7.58 0.50
CA ILE A 125 8.39 8.96 0.24
C ILE A 125 8.02 9.68 1.52
N HIS A 126 8.18 11.00 1.48
CA HIS A 126 7.76 11.88 2.55
C HIS A 126 6.39 12.49 2.22
N ARG A 127 5.41 12.32 3.13
CA ARG A 127 4.03 12.76 2.91
C ARG A 127 3.68 14.13 3.49
N SER A 128 4.67 14.91 3.96
CA SER A 128 4.39 16.23 4.55
C SER A 128 3.80 17.25 3.55
N SER A 129 4.03 17.06 2.25
CA SER A 129 3.46 17.91 1.21
C SER A 129 1.98 17.58 0.99
N GLU A 130 1.10 18.57 1.04
CA GLU A 130 -0.31 18.47 0.70
C GLU A 130 -0.49 17.88 -0.70
N LYS A 131 0.26 18.37 -1.69
CA LYS A 131 0.21 17.85 -3.07
C LYS A 131 0.48 16.35 -3.17
N VAL A 132 1.39 15.82 -2.34
CA VAL A 132 1.68 14.38 -2.31
C VAL A 132 0.52 13.61 -1.70
N ARG A 133 -0.05 14.12 -0.61
CA ARG A 133 -1.23 13.51 0.01
C ARG A 133 -2.41 13.49 -0.93
N ASP A 134 -2.72 14.63 -1.57
CA ASP A 134 -3.83 14.75 -2.52
C ASP A 134 -3.67 13.80 -3.71
N PHE A 135 -2.44 13.68 -4.23
CA PHE A 135 -2.17 12.75 -5.32
C PHE A 135 -2.43 11.29 -4.90
N LEU A 136 -1.88 10.87 -3.77
CA LEU A 136 -2.04 9.50 -3.27
C LEU A 136 -3.51 9.21 -2.93
N HIS A 137 -4.18 10.15 -2.29
CA HIS A 137 -5.62 10.07 -2.01
C HIS A 137 -6.42 9.97 -3.30
N GLY A 138 -6.08 10.80 -4.29
CA GLY A 138 -6.68 10.74 -5.63
C GLY A 138 -6.50 9.39 -6.32
N CYS A 139 -5.32 8.74 -6.17
CA CYS A 139 -5.07 7.40 -6.68
C CYS A 139 -5.99 6.36 -6.03
N LEU A 140 -6.10 6.37 -4.70
CA LEU A 140 -6.96 5.42 -3.97
C LEU A 140 -8.44 5.67 -4.30
N LYS A 141 -8.88 6.93 -4.33
CA LYS A 141 -10.23 7.30 -4.72
C LYS A 141 -10.56 6.81 -6.13
N LYS A 142 -9.66 7.07 -7.09
CA LYS A 142 -9.83 6.59 -8.47
C LYS A 142 -9.98 5.07 -8.50
N TYR A 143 -9.11 4.33 -7.80
CA TYR A 143 -9.22 2.87 -7.71
C TYR A 143 -10.59 2.43 -7.19
N THR A 144 -11.13 3.07 -6.16
CA THR A 144 -12.44 2.70 -5.59
C THR A 144 -13.62 2.96 -6.54
N GLU A 145 -13.51 3.97 -7.38
CA GLU A 145 -14.56 4.43 -8.30
C GLU A 145 -14.49 3.76 -9.68
N ASP A 146 -13.28 3.41 -10.14
CA ASP A 146 -13.07 2.83 -11.47
C ASP A 146 -13.71 1.44 -11.59
N VAL A 147 -14.30 1.19 -12.76
CA VAL A 147 -14.75 -0.15 -13.14
C VAL A 147 -13.53 -0.96 -13.55
N ILE A 148 -13.23 -1.99 -12.77
CA ILE A 148 -12.04 -2.84 -12.94
C ILE A 148 -12.35 -4.17 -13.60
N HIS A 149 -13.63 -4.53 -13.71
CA HIS A 149 -14.09 -5.71 -14.43
C HIS A 149 -15.50 -5.48 -14.95
N THR A 150 -15.77 -5.99 -16.16
CA THR A 150 -17.08 -5.91 -16.81
C THR A 150 -17.39 -7.29 -17.40
N GLU A 151 -18.55 -7.83 -17.08
CA GLU A 151 -19.10 -9.03 -17.69
C GLU A 151 -20.05 -8.62 -18.81
N LEU A 152 -19.90 -9.25 -19.97
CA LEU A 152 -20.74 -9.02 -21.13
C LEU A 152 -21.56 -10.29 -21.40
N ASP A 153 -22.76 -10.14 -21.97
CA ASP A 153 -23.53 -11.25 -22.53
C ASP A 153 -23.02 -11.67 -23.92
N ASP A 154 -23.68 -12.65 -24.52
CA ASP A 154 -23.33 -13.16 -25.85
C ASP A 154 -23.55 -12.11 -26.96
N GLU A 155 -24.35 -11.07 -26.70
CA GLU A 155 -24.63 -9.96 -27.62
C GLU A 155 -23.67 -8.77 -27.39
N GLY A 156 -22.79 -8.85 -26.35
CA GLY A 156 -21.80 -7.81 -26.02
C GLY A 156 -22.34 -6.70 -25.12
N GLU A 157 -23.54 -6.87 -24.55
CA GLU A 157 -24.11 -5.93 -23.60
C GLU A 157 -23.59 -6.19 -22.18
N VAL A 158 -23.47 -5.13 -21.37
CA VAL A 158 -22.94 -5.21 -20.01
C VAL A 158 -23.95 -5.86 -19.08
N ILE A 159 -23.64 -7.06 -18.59
CA ILE A 159 -24.43 -7.75 -17.56
C ILE A 159 -24.11 -7.22 -16.17
N SER A 160 -22.80 -7.09 -15.87
CA SER A 160 -22.35 -6.62 -14.57
C SER A 160 -21.04 -5.80 -14.69
N SER A 161 -20.80 -4.94 -13.71
CA SER A 161 -19.55 -4.22 -13.58
C SER A 161 -19.09 -4.23 -12.14
N VAL A 162 -17.79 -4.48 -11.91
CA VAL A 162 -17.16 -4.51 -10.60
C VAL A 162 -16.26 -3.32 -10.44
N LYS A 163 -16.53 -2.49 -9.43
CA LYS A 163 -15.66 -1.38 -9.03
C LYS A 163 -14.58 -1.86 -8.09
N GLY A 164 -13.44 -1.14 -8.04
CA GLY A 164 -12.36 -1.44 -7.13
C GLY A 164 -12.78 -1.51 -5.66
N MET A 165 -13.71 -0.66 -5.25
CA MET A 165 -14.28 -0.69 -3.90
C MET A 165 -14.85 -2.07 -3.52
N SER A 166 -15.52 -2.76 -4.45
CA SER A 166 -16.11 -4.08 -4.21
C SER A 166 -15.08 -5.19 -4.00
N LYS A 167 -13.80 -4.92 -4.34
CA LYS A 167 -12.68 -5.85 -4.12
C LYS A 167 -11.89 -5.57 -2.84
N ILE A 168 -12.27 -4.55 -2.06
CA ILE A 168 -11.66 -4.30 -0.75
C ILE A 168 -12.34 -5.23 0.27
N LEU A 169 -11.62 -6.27 0.68
CA LEU A 169 -12.12 -7.28 1.61
C LEU A 169 -11.88 -6.95 3.08
N ASP A 170 -11.14 -5.88 3.37
CA ASP A 170 -10.86 -5.42 4.74
C ASP A 170 -11.96 -4.46 5.22
N PRO A 171 -12.87 -4.92 6.11
CA PRO A 171 -13.97 -4.07 6.59
C PRO A 171 -13.46 -2.89 7.41
N VAL A 172 -12.31 -3.03 8.10
CA VAL A 172 -11.75 -1.94 8.93
C VAL A 172 -11.17 -0.85 8.05
N LEU A 173 -10.56 -1.20 6.90
CA LEU A 173 -10.14 -0.20 5.91
C LEU A 173 -11.36 0.55 5.34
N LEU A 174 -12.44 -0.16 5.02
CA LEU A 174 -13.68 0.47 4.55
C LEU A 174 -14.29 1.41 5.62
N GLU A 175 -14.29 1.01 6.89
CA GLU A 175 -14.74 1.87 7.99
C GLU A 175 -13.86 3.13 8.13
N GLU A 176 -12.53 3.00 8.04
CA GLU A 176 -11.63 4.16 8.02
C GLU A 176 -11.92 5.08 6.83
N MET A 177 -12.18 4.53 5.63
CA MET A 177 -12.52 5.31 4.44
C MET A 177 -13.82 6.12 4.62
N ILE A 178 -14.84 5.54 5.26
CA ILE A 178 -16.11 6.23 5.54
C ILE A 178 -15.89 7.37 6.56
N GLN A 179 -15.01 7.17 7.53
CA GLN A 179 -14.74 8.13 8.62
C GLN A 179 -13.65 9.14 8.27
N TYR A 180 -13.02 9.00 7.10
CA TYR A 180 -11.85 9.80 6.71
C TYR A 180 -12.11 11.31 6.84
N ASN A 181 -11.17 11.98 7.49
CA ASN A 181 -11.10 13.42 7.59
C ASN A 181 -9.62 13.86 7.71
N GLU A 182 -9.33 15.11 7.42
CA GLU A 182 -7.94 15.61 7.34
C GLU A 182 -7.19 15.63 8.69
N THR A 183 -7.89 15.50 9.81
CA THR A 183 -7.33 15.63 11.17
C THR A 183 -7.22 14.32 11.93
N GLY A 184 -7.79 13.24 11.38
CA GLY A 184 -7.79 11.90 11.98
C GLY A 184 -6.47 11.15 11.78
N ASN A 185 -6.38 10.01 12.47
CA ASN A 185 -5.29 9.05 12.29
C ASN A 185 -5.83 7.86 11.51
N PHE A 186 -5.37 7.71 10.27
CA PHE A 186 -5.88 6.74 9.31
C PHE A 186 -4.72 5.93 8.70
N ASP A 187 -4.00 5.20 9.56
CA ASP A 187 -2.78 4.47 9.19
C ASP A 187 -3.02 3.42 8.09
N ARG A 188 -4.23 2.79 8.06
CA ARG A 188 -4.60 1.83 7.01
C ARG A 188 -4.79 2.50 5.66
N ILE A 189 -5.48 3.64 5.65
CA ILE A 189 -5.68 4.43 4.41
C ILE A 189 -4.32 4.84 3.86
N ILE A 190 -3.42 5.34 4.70
CA ILE A 190 -2.07 5.76 4.29
C ILE A 190 -1.31 4.60 3.61
N ALA A 191 -1.30 3.43 4.23
CA ALA A 191 -0.65 2.27 3.65
C ALA A 191 -1.33 1.80 2.35
N ALA A 192 -2.67 1.82 2.27
CA ALA A 192 -3.41 1.50 1.06
C ALA A 192 -3.13 2.49 -0.08
N GLU A 193 -3.09 3.81 0.21
CA GLU A 193 -2.74 4.87 -0.74
C GLU A 193 -1.34 4.66 -1.33
N LEU A 194 -0.36 4.29 -0.50
CA LEU A 194 1.01 4.02 -0.93
C LEU A 194 1.08 2.79 -1.85
N ALA A 195 0.33 1.73 -1.53
CA ALA A 195 0.26 0.54 -2.38
C ALA A 195 -0.36 0.85 -3.75
N ILE A 196 -1.50 1.56 -3.79
CA ILE A 196 -2.15 1.95 -5.05
C ILE A 196 -1.29 2.95 -5.82
N GLY A 197 -0.70 3.95 -5.16
CA GLY A 197 0.19 4.92 -5.80
C GLY A 197 1.42 4.27 -6.46
N LEU A 198 1.91 3.14 -5.90
CA LEU A 198 2.95 2.34 -6.51
C LEU A 198 2.41 1.42 -7.63
N ALA A 199 1.19 0.89 -7.49
CA ALA A 199 0.59 -0.02 -8.45
C ALA A 199 0.24 0.66 -9.79
N MET A 200 -0.19 1.92 -9.77
CA MET A 200 -0.65 2.68 -10.93
C MET A 200 0.47 3.08 -11.91
N LYS A 201 1.71 2.73 -11.61
CA LYS A 201 2.89 2.94 -12.45
C LYS A 201 3.70 1.66 -12.64
#